data_15e608176a6b8a7f5ab934cd3f90d7e4
#
_entry.id   15e608176a6b8a7f5ab934cd3f90d7e4
#
_cell.length_a   1.000
_cell.length_b   1.000
_cell.length_c   1.000
_cell.angle_alpha   90.00
_cell.angle_beta   90.00
_cell.angle_gamma   90.00
#
_symmetry.space_group_name_H-M   'P 1'
#
loop_
_entity.id
_entity.type
_entity.pdbx_description
1 polymer ?
#
loop_
_entity_poly.entity_id
_entity_poly.type
_entity_poly.pdbx_seq_one_letter_code
_entity_poly.pdbx_strand_id
1 'polypeptide(L)'
;MQWINPKGRSLRSLHNGNLSYWRYPLLLGLVPLLLQGCGLLYDAASMIQPLNRDELSAICVRGKVRIGISVEPFRPFVFPAVYTDQGIRVTGLDIELIRDVADALTSHCGSSTPIVPTLHLTRFPDLFIKMNEGQLDLFVSSVSGTVPGTKPTGLWFSAPYLRDDGVGAISQGSEVAERLSTQFRKQNGQWDTLAAVQEGFAGLTVAVQKGRSAHLYAKANLNKIRLVVCDSLPAAIEMKDPHIDVILSDYSIIRYVTKRVWHDWQPLSRIDGAPLMLTTGDLSFVTSEEHRHLQWFLNNLVFRLEESGRLQQMRKRWIEEEYAPTRRATTEGLPLEITQVPEHYDQGQCRLSDER
;
A
#
# COMPACT_ATOMS: atom_id res chain seq x y z
N MET A 1 24.17 -34.69 -43.60
CA MET A 1 25.40 -35.32 -43.15
C MET A 1 25.00 -36.20 -41.96
N GLN A 2 24.58 -37.41 -42.18
CA GLN A 2 25.34 -38.68 -42.29
C GLN A 2 26.53 -38.70 -41.34
N TRP A 3 26.47 -39.61 -40.39
CA TRP A 3 27.23 -40.87 -40.29
C TRP A 3 26.95 -41.49 -38.94
N ILE A 4 26.46 -42.64 -38.79
CA ILE A 4 26.79 -44.07 -38.96
C ILE A 4 26.99 -44.74 -37.58
N ASN A 5 26.12 -45.71 -37.34
CA ASN A 5 26.30 -46.82 -36.38
C ASN A 5 27.27 -47.87 -36.96
N PRO A 6 28.04 -48.62 -36.23
CA PRO A 6 27.80 -50.03 -36.33
C PRO A 6 28.17 -50.93 -35.12
N LYS A 7 27.54 -52.11 -35.18
CA LYS A 7 27.92 -53.44 -34.67
C LYS A 7 27.63 -53.70 -33.17
N GLY A 8 26.76 -54.53 -32.81
CA GLY A 8 26.42 -55.86 -33.32
C GLY A 8 27.21 -56.96 -32.61
N ARG A 9 26.55 -57.71 -31.70
CA ARG A 9 26.83 -59.14 -31.47
C ARG A 9 25.62 -59.84 -30.87
N SER A 10 25.39 -60.98 -31.44
CA SER A 10 24.27 -61.89 -31.31
C SER A 10 24.35 -62.83 -30.13
N LEU A 11 23.16 -63.21 -29.68
CA LEU A 11 22.69 -64.53 -29.28
C LEU A 11 23.60 -65.42 -28.40
N ARG A 12 23.06 -65.81 -27.23
CA ARG A 12 22.81 -67.20 -26.93
C ARG A 12 21.76 -67.42 -25.86
N SER A 13 20.80 -68.24 -26.17
CA SER A 13 19.78 -68.79 -25.32
C SER A 13 20.41 -69.73 -24.24
N LEU A 14 19.86 -69.67 -23.04
CA LEU A 14 19.84 -70.87 -22.15
C LEU A 14 18.57 -70.77 -21.30
N HIS A 15 17.84 -71.71 -21.51
CA HIS A 15 16.83 -72.56 -20.94
C HIS A 15 16.70 -72.54 -19.43
N ASN A 16 15.44 -72.56 -19.01
CA ASN A 16 14.81 -73.18 -17.84
C ASN A 16 15.31 -72.87 -16.41
N GLY A 17 14.44 -72.29 -15.66
CA GLY A 17 14.39 -72.33 -14.23
C GLY A 17 13.03 -71.91 -13.71
N ASN A 18 12.13 -72.84 -13.54
CA ASN A 18 10.88 -72.69 -12.78
C ASN A 18 11.18 -72.12 -11.41
N LEU A 19 10.77 -70.89 -11.16
CA LEU A 19 10.70 -70.35 -9.82
C LEU A 19 9.28 -69.85 -9.56
N SER A 20 8.66 -70.57 -8.71
CA SER A 20 7.36 -70.51 -8.06
C SER A 20 6.86 -69.05 -7.85
N TYR A 21 5.76 -68.72 -8.52
CA TYR A 21 4.95 -67.48 -8.39
C TYR A 21 4.10 -67.48 -7.09
N TRP A 22 4.60 -67.85 -5.94
CA TRP A 22 3.77 -67.99 -4.73
C TRP A 22 4.29 -67.18 -3.52
N ARG A 23 5.05 -66.10 -3.72
CA ARG A 23 5.56 -65.30 -2.57
C ARG A 23 5.28 -63.81 -2.56
N TYR A 24 4.42 -63.27 -3.45
CA TYR A 24 4.14 -61.82 -3.50
C TYR A 24 2.68 -61.37 -3.27
N PRO A 25 1.68 -62.17 -2.84
CA PRO A 25 0.37 -61.60 -2.54
C PRO A 25 0.34 -60.80 -1.24
N LEU A 26 1.32 -60.98 -0.31
CA LEU A 26 1.34 -60.23 0.96
C LEU A 26 1.92 -58.82 0.83
N LEU A 27 2.75 -58.52 -0.14
CA LEU A 27 3.32 -57.19 -0.34
C LEU A 27 2.38 -56.27 -1.10
N LEU A 28 1.50 -56.76 -1.98
CA LEU A 28 0.51 -55.98 -2.69
C LEU A 28 -0.68 -55.54 -1.81
N GLY A 29 -0.92 -56.24 -0.70
CA GLY A 29 -1.95 -55.84 0.29
C GLY A 29 -1.50 -54.79 1.29
N LEU A 30 -0.19 -54.64 1.52
CA LEU A 30 0.35 -53.66 2.48
C LEU A 30 0.46 -52.24 1.92
N VAL A 31 0.62 -52.10 0.61
CA VAL A 31 0.74 -50.78 -0.02
C VAL A 31 -0.54 -49.92 0.09
N PRO A 32 -1.75 -50.45 -0.17
CA PRO A 32 -2.98 -49.68 0.03
C PRO A 32 -3.28 -49.38 1.51
N LEU A 33 -2.88 -50.26 2.44
CA LEU A 33 -3.03 -50.03 3.89
C LEU A 33 -2.11 -48.91 4.39
N LEU A 34 -0.91 -48.78 3.85
CA LEU A 34 0.01 -47.68 4.17
C LEU A 34 -0.46 -46.35 3.56
N LEU A 35 -1.06 -46.37 2.38
CA LEU A 35 -1.62 -45.15 1.76
C LEU A 35 -2.90 -44.67 2.47
N GLN A 36 -3.74 -45.57 2.98
CA GLN A 36 -4.90 -45.22 3.80
C GLN A 36 -4.48 -44.75 5.20
N GLY A 37 -3.40 -45.30 5.76
CA GLY A 37 -2.83 -44.86 7.03
C GLY A 37 -2.25 -43.45 6.98
N CYS A 38 -1.65 -43.03 5.86
CA CYS A 38 -1.17 -41.66 5.67
C CYS A 38 -2.31 -40.63 5.62
N GLY A 39 -3.44 -40.98 5.02
CA GLY A 39 -4.63 -40.09 5.01
C GLY A 39 -5.22 -39.91 6.42
N LEU A 40 -5.40 -41.04 7.16
CA LEU A 40 -5.89 -41.00 8.54
C LEU A 40 -4.93 -40.30 9.51
N LEU A 41 -3.61 -40.43 9.31
CA LEU A 41 -2.61 -39.73 10.11
C LEU A 41 -2.57 -38.25 9.76
N TYR A 42 -2.79 -37.87 8.50
CA TYR A 42 -2.91 -36.49 8.10
C TYR A 42 -4.19 -35.84 8.68
N ASP A 43 -5.33 -36.52 8.61
CA ASP A 43 -6.58 -36.06 9.21
C ASP A 43 -6.51 -35.98 10.74
N ALA A 44 -5.87 -36.97 11.40
CA ALA A 44 -5.63 -36.93 12.83
C ALA A 44 -4.62 -35.86 13.24
N ALA A 45 -3.58 -35.61 12.47
CA ALA A 45 -2.63 -34.55 12.70
C ALA A 45 -3.27 -33.15 12.45
N SER A 46 -4.18 -33.06 11.48
CA SER A 46 -4.96 -31.81 11.24
C SER A 46 -5.97 -31.52 12.36
N MET A 47 -6.43 -32.54 13.09
CA MET A 47 -7.29 -32.41 14.27
C MET A 47 -6.52 -32.09 15.55
N ILE A 48 -5.25 -32.47 15.64
CA ILE A 48 -4.42 -32.29 16.85
C ILE A 48 -3.56 -31.04 16.77
N GLN A 49 -3.13 -30.63 15.58
CA GLN A 49 -2.62 -29.27 15.43
C GLN A 49 -3.81 -28.34 15.58
N PRO A 50 -3.76 -27.33 16.50
CA PRO A 50 -4.61 -26.19 16.33
C PRO A 50 -4.30 -25.73 14.92
N LEU A 51 -5.27 -25.90 14.00
CA LEU A 51 -5.20 -25.42 12.66
C LEU A 51 -4.55 -24.05 12.78
N ASN A 52 -3.35 -23.88 12.27
CA ASN A 52 -2.79 -22.58 12.03
C ASN A 52 -3.80 -21.97 11.07
N ARG A 53 -4.89 -21.44 11.67
CA ARG A 53 -5.94 -20.77 10.91
C ARG A 53 -5.18 -19.63 10.28
N ASP A 54 -4.97 -19.74 8.97
CA ASP A 54 -4.38 -18.63 8.26
C ASP A 54 -5.15 -17.37 8.60
N GLU A 55 -4.50 -16.25 8.48
CA GLU A 55 -5.05 -14.93 8.86
C GLU A 55 -6.37 -14.62 8.15
N LEU A 56 -6.57 -15.12 6.93
CA LEU A 56 -7.78 -14.95 6.16
C LEU A 56 -8.95 -15.75 6.77
N SER A 57 -8.70 -17.02 7.13
CA SER A 57 -9.66 -17.83 7.88
C SER A 57 -9.98 -17.24 9.25
N ALA A 58 -8.99 -16.63 9.92
CA ALA A 58 -9.20 -15.96 11.20
C ALA A 58 -10.12 -14.73 11.04
N ILE A 59 -9.99 -13.96 9.96
CA ILE A 59 -10.90 -12.85 9.63
C ILE A 59 -12.32 -13.38 9.42
N CYS A 60 -12.49 -14.46 8.64
CA CYS A 60 -13.79 -15.07 8.39
C CYS A 60 -14.49 -15.50 9.68
N VAL A 61 -13.77 -16.18 10.58
CA VAL A 61 -14.32 -16.64 11.87
C VAL A 61 -14.67 -15.48 12.79
N ARG A 62 -13.84 -14.44 12.80
CA ARG A 62 -14.05 -13.26 13.64
C ARG A 62 -15.19 -12.36 13.13
N GLY A 63 -15.54 -12.46 11.83
CA GLY A 63 -16.52 -11.59 11.18
C GLY A 63 -16.11 -10.12 11.09
N LYS A 64 -14.83 -9.83 11.32
CA LYS A 64 -14.27 -8.47 11.33
C LYS A 64 -12.88 -8.46 10.72
N VAL A 65 -12.55 -7.38 10.01
CA VAL A 65 -11.20 -7.08 9.51
C VAL A 65 -10.67 -5.81 10.16
N ARG A 66 -9.47 -5.87 10.76
CA ARG A 66 -8.80 -4.77 11.46
C ARG A 66 -7.96 -4.00 10.46
N ILE A 67 -8.37 -2.77 10.15
CA ILE A 67 -7.74 -1.96 9.10
C ILE A 67 -7.17 -0.68 9.69
N GLY A 68 -5.85 -0.49 9.51
CA GLY A 68 -5.17 0.74 9.89
C GLY A 68 -5.39 1.85 8.86
N ILE A 69 -5.67 3.05 9.33
CA ILE A 69 -5.66 4.28 8.53
C ILE A 69 -4.95 5.40 9.29
N SER A 70 -4.30 6.29 8.55
CA SER A 70 -3.67 7.47 9.12
C SER A 70 -4.73 8.40 9.70
N VAL A 71 -4.49 8.87 10.91
CA VAL A 71 -5.39 9.81 11.60
C VAL A 71 -5.33 11.19 10.95
N GLU A 72 -4.18 11.57 10.40
CA GLU A 72 -4.02 12.85 9.73
C GLU A 72 -4.78 12.86 8.41
N PRO A 73 -5.68 13.85 8.19
CA PRO A 73 -6.40 13.96 6.93
C PRO A 73 -5.45 14.22 5.76
N PHE A 74 -5.55 13.41 4.72
CA PHE A 74 -4.78 13.54 3.49
C PHE A 74 -5.69 13.34 2.27
N ARG A 75 -6.43 14.41 1.98
CA ARG A 75 -7.36 14.43 0.84
C ARG A 75 -6.62 14.23 -0.48
N PRO A 76 -7.18 13.47 -1.42
CA PRO A 76 -8.54 12.91 -1.45
C PRO A 76 -8.66 11.47 -0.89
N PHE A 77 -7.62 10.91 -0.27
CA PHE A 77 -7.61 9.52 0.23
C PHE A 77 -8.42 9.37 1.50
N VAL A 78 -8.20 10.25 2.49
CA VAL A 78 -8.97 10.32 3.73
C VAL A 78 -9.34 11.77 4.01
N PHE A 79 -10.62 12.00 4.20
CA PHE A 79 -11.17 13.30 4.59
C PHE A 79 -11.29 13.38 6.11
N PRO A 80 -11.30 14.59 6.68
CA PRO A 80 -11.61 14.78 8.10
C PRO A 80 -12.90 14.07 8.47
N ALA A 81 -12.90 13.46 9.65
CA ALA A 81 -14.09 12.82 10.20
C ALA A 81 -15.21 13.86 10.41
N VAL A 82 -16.44 13.46 10.12
CA VAL A 82 -17.62 14.31 10.26
C VAL A 82 -18.56 13.73 11.30
N TYR A 83 -18.96 14.57 12.24
CA TYR A 83 -19.98 14.22 13.24
C TYR A 83 -21.37 14.35 12.61
N THR A 84 -22.11 13.27 12.64
CA THR A 84 -23.48 13.19 12.13
C THR A 84 -24.43 12.70 13.20
N ASP A 85 -25.73 12.79 12.98
CA ASP A 85 -26.75 12.25 13.88
C ASP A 85 -26.67 10.71 14.03
N GLN A 86 -25.98 10.05 13.09
CA GLN A 86 -25.74 8.61 13.08
C GLN A 86 -24.33 8.23 13.58
N GLY A 87 -23.61 9.16 14.19
CA GLY A 87 -22.26 8.97 14.69
C GLY A 87 -21.19 9.62 13.82
N ILE A 88 -19.94 9.30 14.10
CA ILE A 88 -18.77 9.82 13.38
C ILE A 88 -18.57 8.99 12.11
N ARG A 89 -18.33 9.69 11.00
CA ARG A 89 -18.07 9.04 9.71
C ARG A 89 -16.85 9.61 9.02
N VAL A 90 -16.18 8.76 8.26
CA VAL A 90 -15.02 9.10 7.44
C VAL A 90 -15.25 8.65 6.01
N THR A 91 -14.75 9.42 5.05
CA THR A 91 -14.85 9.13 3.61
C THR A 91 -13.54 9.45 2.90
N GLY A 92 -13.42 9.01 1.66
CA GLY A 92 -12.25 9.21 0.80
C GLY A 92 -11.97 7.99 -0.07
N LEU A 93 -10.97 8.10 -0.95
CA LEU A 93 -10.61 7.01 -1.85
C LEU A 93 -10.22 5.74 -1.08
N ASP A 94 -9.35 5.87 -0.07
CA ASP A 94 -8.91 4.72 0.75
C ASP A 94 -10.07 4.12 1.54
N ILE A 95 -11.03 4.94 1.97
CA ILE A 95 -12.22 4.47 2.69
C ILE A 95 -13.16 3.70 1.75
N GLU A 96 -13.27 4.11 0.50
CA GLU A 96 -14.03 3.41 -0.53
C GLU A 96 -13.38 2.04 -0.85
N LEU A 97 -12.04 1.98 -0.93
CA LEU A 97 -11.29 0.72 -1.06
C LEU A 97 -11.49 -0.22 0.14
N ILE A 98 -11.52 0.31 1.36
CA ILE A 98 -11.79 -0.48 2.57
C ILE A 98 -13.16 -1.17 2.48
N ARG A 99 -14.15 -0.48 1.93
CA ARG A 99 -15.46 -1.08 1.70
C ARG A 99 -15.39 -2.22 0.69
N ASP A 100 -14.71 -2.00 -0.44
CA ASP A 100 -14.51 -3.03 -1.45
C ASP A 100 -13.76 -4.26 -0.88
N VAL A 101 -12.79 -4.06 0.03
CA VAL A 101 -12.11 -5.14 0.77
C VAL A 101 -13.11 -5.93 1.64
N ALA A 102 -13.94 -5.23 2.41
CA ALA A 102 -14.91 -5.87 3.32
C ALA A 102 -15.97 -6.68 2.55
N ASP A 103 -16.45 -6.15 1.42
CA ASP A 103 -17.43 -6.83 0.55
C ASP A 103 -16.81 -8.08 -0.10
N ALA A 104 -15.56 -7.97 -0.56
CA ALA A 104 -14.82 -9.09 -1.13
C ALA A 104 -14.53 -10.18 -0.08
N LEU A 105 -14.18 -9.81 1.15
CA LEU A 105 -14.00 -10.74 2.27
C LEU A 105 -15.30 -11.44 2.63
N THR A 106 -16.44 -10.71 2.67
CA THR A 106 -17.75 -11.29 2.90
C THR A 106 -18.06 -12.40 1.87
N SER A 107 -17.83 -12.10 0.59
CA SER A 107 -17.99 -13.06 -0.50
C SER A 107 -17.04 -14.25 -0.39
N HIS A 108 -15.78 -14.00 -0.06
CA HIS A 108 -14.76 -15.05 0.10
C HIS A 108 -15.10 -16.00 1.26
N CYS A 109 -15.53 -15.46 2.38
CA CYS A 109 -15.91 -16.25 3.56
C CYS A 109 -17.23 -17.03 3.37
N GLY A 110 -17.97 -16.81 2.29
CA GLY A 110 -19.30 -17.40 2.10
C GLY A 110 -20.28 -17.03 3.22
N SER A 111 -20.07 -15.88 3.86
CA SER A 111 -20.84 -15.46 5.04
C SER A 111 -22.14 -14.77 4.62
N SER A 112 -23.23 -15.15 5.27
CA SER A 112 -24.50 -14.43 5.15
C SER A 112 -24.50 -13.10 5.92
N THR A 113 -23.57 -12.94 6.87
CA THR A 113 -23.37 -11.70 7.62
C THR A 113 -22.16 -10.97 7.04
N PRO A 114 -22.26 -9.67 6.73
CA PRO A 114 -21.14 -8.90 6.21
C PRO A 114 -19.95 -8.90 7.16
N ILE A 115 -18.73 -9.03 6.59
CA ILE A 115 -17.48 -8.78 7.33
C ILE A 115 -17.39 -7.29 7.61
N VAL A 116 -17.27 -6.94 8.89
CA VAL A 116 -17.27 -5.54 9.33
C VAL A 116 -15.83 -5.02 9.38
N PRO A 117 -15.50 -3.94 8.63
CA PRO A 117 -14.21 -3.28 8.77
C PRO A 117 -14.17 -2.52 10.10
N THR A 118 -13.16 -2.81 10.92
CA THR A 118 -12.85 -2.05 12.13
C THR A 118 -11.68 -1.13 11.84
N LEU A 119 -11.92 0.18 11.82
CA LEU A 119 -10.92 1.18 11.49
C LEU A 119 -10.08 1.53 12.73
N HIS A 120 -8.77 1.35 12.61
CA HIS A 120 -7.79 1.73 13.63
C HIS A 120 -7.08 3.00 13.20
N LEU A 121 -7.50 4.13 13.78
CA LEU A 121 -6.89 5.43 13.55
C LEU A 121 -5.57 5.52 14.32
N THR A 122 -4.50 5.86 13.63
CA THR A 122 -3.19 6.05 14.26
C THR A 122 -2.32 7.00 13.41
N ARG A 123 -1.22 7.50 13.96
CA ARG A 123 -0.27 8.29 13.18
C ARG A 123 0.38 7.43 12.11
N PHE A 124 0.71 8.04 10.98
CA PHE A 124 1.23 7.30 9.82
C PHE A 124 2.43 6.39 10.16
N PRO A 125 3.47 6.83 10.89
CA PRO A 125 4.58 5.94 11.24
C PRO A 125 4.17 4.76 12.14
N ASP A 126 3.14 4.95 12.98
CA ASP A 126 2.69 3.93 13.93
C ASP A 126 1.89 2.80 13.26
N LEU A 127 1.39 3.03 12.03
CA LEU A 127 0.76 1.97 11.21
C LEU A 127 1.71 0.79 11.00
N PHE A 128 2.98 1.07 10.72
CA PHE A 128 4.00 0.07 10.49
C PHE A 128 4.31 -0.74 11.76
N ILE A 129 4.38 -0.05 12.90
CA ILE A 129 4.59 -0.66 14.22
C ILE A 129 3.42 -1.58 14.57
N LYS A 130 2.19 -1.07 14.48
CA LYS A 130 0.97 -1.83 14.78
C LYS A 130 0.78 -3.05 13.88
N MET A 131 1.21 -2.95 12.61
CA MET A 131 1.19 -4.09 11.69
C MET A 131 2.15 -5.18 12.15
N ASN A 132 3.40 -4.82 12.47
CA ASN A 132 4.40 -5.77 12.97
C ASN A 132 4.03 -6.39 14.33
N GLU A 133 3.26 -5.68 15.15
CA GLU A 133 2.74 -6.18 16.44
C GLU A 133 1.47 -7.05 16.27
N GLY A 134 0.99 -7.27 15.05
CA GLY A 134 -0.21 -8.07 14.77
C GLY A 134 -1.52 -7.43 15.24
N GLN A 135 -1.53 -6.12 15.49
CA GLN A 135 -2.72 -5.37 15.87
C GLN A 135 -3.65 -5.08 14.70
N LEU A 136 -3.12 -5.12 13.48
CA LEU A 136 -3.83 -4.89 12.22
C LEU A 136 -3.77 -6.14 11.34
N ASP A 137 -4.78 -6.35 10.52
CA ASP A 137 -4.75 -7.36 9.46
C ASP A 137 -4.14 -6.77 8.18
N LEU A 138 -4.48 -5.51 7.90
CA LEU A 138 -3.89 -4.72 6.82
C LEU A 138 -4.00 -3.23 7.15
N PHE A 139 -3.31 -2.41 6.36
CA PHE A 139 -3.57 -0.98 6.36
C PHE A 139 -3.55 -0.39 4.94
N VAL A 140 -4.28 0.69 4.75
CA VAL A 140 -4.33 1.50 3.54
C VAL A 140 -4.30 2.97 3.93
N SER A 141 -3.33 3.71 3.41
CA SER A 141 -3.11 5.10 3.83
C SER A 141 -2.21 5.86 2.85
N SER A 142 -2.53 5.78 1.55
CA SER A 142 -1.69 6.36 0.50
C SER A 142 -0.22 5.94 0.66
N VAL A 143 0.03 4.64 0.73
CA VAL A 143 1.38 4.11 1.02
C VAL A 143 2.02 3.59 -0.25
N SER A 144 3.20 4.12 -0.58
CA SER A 144 3.99 3.66 -1.70
C SER A 144 4.95 2.54 -1.28
N GLY A 145 4.91 1.42 -2.02
CA GLY A 145 5.88 0.33 -1.90
C GLY A 145 7.04 0.42 -2.89
N THR A 146 7.00 1.38 -3.80
CA THR A 146 7.97 1.49 -4.91
C THR A 146 9.03 2.57 -4.70
N VAL A 147 8.80 3.52 -3.80
CA VAL A 147 9.80 4.56 -3.50
C VAL A 147 10.97 3.92 -2.74
N PRO A 148 12.23 4.06 -3.23
CA PRO A 148 13.39 3.48 -2.58
C PRO A 148 13.54 3.91 -1.12
N GLY A 149 13.83 2.95 -0.24
CA GLY A 149 13.98 3.19 1.20
C GLY A 149 12.67 3.28 2.00
N THR A 150 11.51 3.12 1.35
CA THR A 150 10.20 3.18 2.03
C THR A 150 9.67 1.81 2.47
N LYS A 151 10.26 0.71 2.00
CA LYS A 151 9.79 -0.65 2.30
C LYS A 151 10.37 -1.15 3.64
N PRO A 152 9.62 -1.08 4.75
CA PRO A 152 10.06 -1.61 6.03
C PRO A 152 10.13 -3.13 6.00
N THR A 153 11.01 -3.69 6.85
CA THR A 153 11.16 -5.15 7.03
C THR A 153 9.88 -5.75 7.62
N GLY A 154 9.54 -6.98 7.22
CA GLY A 154 8.38 -7.71 7.74
C GLY A 154 7.05 -7.32 7.12
N LEU A 155 7.04 -6.40 6.16
CA LEU A 155 5.83 -5.93 5.50
C LEU A 155 5.81 -6.27 4.01
N TRP A 156 4.62 -6.56 3.54
CA TRP A 156 4.34 -6.87 2.16
C TRP A 156 3.34 -5.86 1.56
N PHE A 157 3.56 -5.51 0.30
CA PHE A 157 2.76 -4.54 -0.45
C PHE A 157 2.04 -5.25 -1.60
N SER A 158 0.75 -4.99 -1.76
CA SER A 158 -0.05 -5.55 -2.84
C SER A 158 0.35 -5.01 -4.22
N ALA A 159 -0.23 -5.59 -5.28
CA ALA A 159 -0.36 -4.89 -6.55
C ALA A 159 -0.94 -3.48 -6.32
N PRO A 160 -0.49 -2.47 -7.07
CA PRO A 160 -0.91 -1.10 -6.81
C PRO A 160 -2.37 -0.85 -7.19
N TYR A 161 -3.12 -0.19 -6.30
CA TYR A 161 -4.46 0.30 -6.59
C TYR A 161 -4.47 1.69 -7.24
N LEU A 162 -3.36 2.44 -7.11
CA LEU A 162 -3.12 3.70 -7.81
C LEU A 162 -1.68 3.75 -8.28
N ARG A 163 -1.46 4.10 -9.56
CA ARG A 163 -0.15 4.18 -10.19
C ARG A 163 0.25 5.62 -10.44
N ASP A 164 1.56 5.84 -10.60
CA ASP A 164 2.16 7.12 -11.00
C ASP A 164 1.85 8.29 -10.04
N ASP A 165 1.74 7.99 -8.74
CA ASP A 165 1.54 8.99 -7.69
C ASP A 165 2.84 9.21 -6.89
N GLY A 166 3.80 9.86 -7.51
CA GLY A 166 5.09 10.14 -6.89
C GLY A 166 5.13 11.43 -6.09
N VAL A 167 6.30 11.74 -5.54
CA VAL A 167 6.53 12.96 -4.77
C VAL A 167 6.54 14.17 -5.68
N GLY A 168 5.60 15.07 -5.47
CA GLY A 168 5.53 16.39 -6.09
C GLY A 168 5.86 17.51 -5.09
N ALA A 169 5.77 18.75 -5.55
CA ALA A 169 6.09 19.93 -4.76
C ALA A 169 5.09 21.06 -4.96
N ILE A 170 4.82 21.82 -3.90
CA ILE A 170 4.04 23.06 -3.94
C ILE A 170 4.82 24.23 -3.32
N SER A 171 4.54 25.44 -3.79
CA SER A 171 5.10 26.69 -3.24
C SER A 171 4.07 27.81 -3.25
N GLN A 172 4.22 28.78 -2.33
CA GLN A 172 3.46 30.04 -2.37
C GLN A 172 4.13 31.10 -3.24
N GLY A 173 5.44 31.02 -3.43
CA GLY A 173 6.23 32.06 -4.10
C GLY A 173 6.42 31.80 -5.59
N SER A 174 6.12 32.80 -6.43
CA SER A 174 6.40 32.73 -7.87
C SER A 174 7.91 32.63 -8.17
N GLU A 175 8.76 33.29 -7.39
CA GLU A 175 10.21 33.26 -7.54
C GLU A 175 10.78 31.85 -7.33
N VAL A 176 10.34 31.16 -6.26
CA VAL A 176 10.73 29.77 -6.00
C VAL A 176 10.21 28.86 -7.12
N ALA A 177 8.97 29.05 -7.56
CA ALA A 177 8.37 28.26 -8.63
C ALA A 177 9.12 28.47 -9.95
N GLU A 178 9.48 29.69 -10.31
CA GLU A 178 10.25 30.00 -11.52
C GLU A 178 11.66 29.45 -11.47
N ARG A 179 12.34 29.62 -10.33
CA ARG A 179 13.67 29.04 -10.11
C ARG A 179 13.67 27.53 -10.31
N LEU A 180 12.77 26.80 -9.63
CA LEU A 180 12.68 25.36 -9.73
C LEU A 180 12.26 24.91 -11.13
N SER A 181 11.26 25.55 -11.73
CA SER A 181 10.83 25.23 -13.11
C SER A 181 11.95 25.41 -14.12
N THR A 182 12.83 26.41 -13.92
CA THR A 182 13.98 26.66 -14.80
C THR A 182 15.06 25.60 -14.63
N GLN A 183 15.30 25.13 -13.42
CA GLN A 183 16.29 24.09 -13.11
C GLN A 183 15.86 22.72 -13.62
N PHE A 184 14.58 22.42 -13.58
CA PHE A 184 14.06 21.08 -13.94
C PHE A 184 13.66 21.00 -15.42
N ARG A 185 14.57 21.32 -16.34
CA ARG A 185 14.37 21.10 -17.78
C ARG A 185 14.53 19.63 -18.11
N LYS A 186 13.61 19.11 -18.92
CA LYS A 186 13.78 17.81 -19.54
C LYS A 186 14.81 17.92 -20.66
N GLN A 187 16.00 17.34 -20.47
CA GLN A 187 16.98 17.22 -21.52
C GLN A 187 16.82 15.87 -22.22
N ASN A 188 16.62 15.89 -23.55
CA ASN A 188 16.54 14.67 -24.39
C ASN A 188 15.58 13.57 -23.88
N GLY A 189 14.48 13.95 -23.25
CA GLY A 189 13.50 12.99 -22.72
C GLY A 189 13.82 12.40 -21.36
N GLN A 190 14.92 12.75 -20.75
CA GLN A 190 15.31 12.31 -19.40
C GLN A 190 15.13 13.43 -18.37
N TRP A 191 14.91 13.04 -17.12
CA TRP A 191 14.95 13.98 -16.00
C TRP A 191 16.36 14.51 -15.79
N ASP A 192 16.44 15.75 -15.33
CA ASP A 192 17.71 16.30 -14.87
C ASP A 192 18.31 15.44 -13.77
N THR A 193 19.62 15.48 -13.67
CA THR A 193 20.36 14.68 -12.69
C THR A 193 19.95 15.05 -11.25
N LEU A 194 20.16 14.13 -10.32
CA LEU A 194 19.99 14.41 -8.88
C LEU A 194 20.77 15.66 -8.43
N ALA A 195 21.90 15.94 -9.05
CA ALA A 195 22.68 17.15 -8.77
C ALA A 195 21.91 18.43 -9.12
N ALA A 196 21.18 18.45 -10.24
CA ALA A 196 20.35 19.60 -10.63
C ALA A 196 19.17 19.80 -9.66
N VAL A 197 18.58 18.69 -9.17
CA VAL A 197 17.55 18.74 -8.12
C VAL A 197 18.13 19.35 -6.84
N GLN A 198 19.26 18.87 -6.38
CA GLN A 198 19.92 19.37 -5.17
C GLN A 198 20.27 20.85 -5.27
N GLU A 199 20.75 21.31 -6.43
CA GLU A 199 21.08 22.71 -6.66
C GLU A 199 19.81 23.59 -6.69
N GLY A 200 18.76 23.11 -7.33
CA GLY A 200 17.46 23.83 -7.38
C GLY A 200 16.87 24.07 -5.99
N PHE A 201 16.92 23.07 -5.12
CA PHE A 201 16.41 23.18 -3.76
C PHE A 201 17.39 23.80 -2.76
N ALA A 202 18.65 24.06 -3.13
CA ALA A 202 19.67 24.56 -2.21
C ALA A 202 19.23 25.86 -1.51
N GLY A 203 19.35 25.88 -0.18
CA GLY A 203 19.00 27.02 0.68
C GLY A 203 17.52 27.18 0.98
N LEU A 204 16.63 26.38 0.37
CA LEU A 204 15.20 26.44 0.63
C LEU A 204 14.83 25.76 1.95
N THR A 205 13.76 26.27 2.58
CA THR A 205 13.08 25.62 3.71
C THR A 205 12.00 24.71 3.15
N VAL A 206 12.20 23.40 3.29
CA VAL A 206 11.34 22.37 2.71
C VAL A 206 10.62 21.62 3.82
N ALA A 207 9.28 21.66 3.78
CA ALA A 207 8.45 20.91 4.72
C ALA A 207 7.96 19.58 4.13
N VAL A 208 7.90 18.56 5.00
CA VAL A 208 7.45 17.21 4.67
C VAL A 208 6.65 16.61 5.82
N GLN A 209 5.73 15.70 5.52
CA GLN A 209 5.07 14.92 6.56
C GLN A 209 5.96 13.75 7.01
N LYS A 210 6.09 13.58 8.33
CA LYS A 210 6.91 12.55 8.96
C LYS A 210 6.59 11.15 8.47
N GLY A 211 7.63 10.42 8.06
CA GLY A 211 7.56 9.01 7.66
C GLY A 211 7.02 8.76 6.24
N ARG A 212 6.47 9.78 5.56
CA ARG A 212 5.97 9.67 4.18
C ARG A 212 7.11 9.58 3.16
N SER A 213 6.78 9.18 1.94
CA SER A 213 7.70 9.09 0.79
C SER A 213 8.49 10.38 0.59
N ALA A 214 7.83 11.54 0.70
CA ALA A 214 8.46 12.85 0.58
C ALA A 214 9.51 13.10 1.67
N HIS A 215 9.27 12.68 2.92
CA HIS A 215 10.25 12.80 4.00
C HIS A 215 11.49 11.95 3.72
N LEU A 216 11.29 10.69 3.34
CA LEU A 216 12.39 9.77 3.05
C LEU A 216 13.19 10.24 1.84
N TYR A 217 12.51 10.72 0.81
CA TYR A 217 13.16 11.31 -0.36
C TYR A 217 14.01 12.54 0.00
N ALA A 218 13.41 13.51 0.72
CA ALA A 218 14.11 14.73 1.10
C ALA A 218 15.36 14.44 1.95
N LYS A 219 15.24 13.55 2.95
CA LYS A 219 16.35 13.11 3.82
C LYS A 219 17.48 12.43 3.02
N ALA A 220 17.13 11.59 2.04
CA ALA A 220 18.12 10.86 1.26
C ALA A 220 18.78 11.69 0.16
N ASN A 221 18.08 12.66 -0.43
CA ASN A 221 18.49 13.28 -1.67
C ASN A 221 18.70 14.80 -1.60
N LEU A 222 18.11 15.52 -0.63
CA LEU A 222 18.18 16.97 -0.57
C LEU A 222 19.08 17.43 0.59
N ASN A 223 20.39 17.44 0.38
CA ASN A 223 21.38 17.69 1.44
C ASN A 223 21.68 19.19 1.72
N LYS A 224 21.17 20.11 0.88
CA LYS A 224 21.42 21.55 1.00
C LYS A 224 20.17 22.36 1.37
N ILE A 225 19.17 21.72 1.98
CA ILE A 225 17.91 22.34 2.40
C ILE A 225 17.86 22.55 3.92
N ARG A 226 16.92 23.39 4.36
CA ARG A 226 16.43 23.40 5.74
C ARG A 226 15.19 22.49 5.81
N LEU A 227 15.36 21.28 6.32
CA LEU A 227 14.28 20.31 6.37
C LEU A 227 13.40 20.53 7.60
N VAL A 228 12.10 20.73 7.37
CA VAL A 228 11.07 20.83 8.39
C VAL A 228 10.21 19.58 8.32
N VAL A 229 10.14 18.84 9.43
CA VAL A 229 9.35 17.60 9.52
C VAL A 229 8.10 17.88 10.35
N CYS A 230 6.95 17.70 9.73
CA CYS A 230 5.63 17.96 10.31
C CYS A 230 4.86 16.68 10.57
N ASP A 231 4.04 16.67 11.59
CA ASP A 231 3.16 15.53 11.86
C ASP A 231 2.05 15.40 10.81
N SER A 232 1.63 16.53 10.21
CA SER A 232 0.60 16.57 9.16
C SER A 232 0.91 17.65 8.11
N LEU A 233 0.28 17.57 6.94
CA LEU A 233 0.38 18.62 5.92
C LEU A 233 -0.29 19.92 6.36
N PRO A 234 -1.49 19.94 6.99
CA PRO A 234 -2.05 21.17 7.55
C PRO A 234 -1.09 21.90 8.47
N ALA A 235 -0.38 21.18 9.34
CA ALA A 235 0.63 21.77 10.23
C ALA A 235 1.74 22.49 9.46
N ALA A 236 2.19 21.94 8.31
CA ALA A 236 3.18 22.59 7.45
C ALA A 236 2.67 23.90 6.85
N ILE A 237 1.41 23.97 6.45
CA ILE A 237 0.78 25.15 5.87
C ILE A 237 0.57 26.26 6.93
N GLU A 238 0.23 25.89 8.14
CA GLU A 238 -0.05 26.82 9.24
C GLU A 238 1.24 27.33 9.91
N MET A 239 2.37 26.72 9.60
CA MET A 239 3.66 27.12 10.18
C MET A 239 4.12 28.47 9.64
N LYS A 240 4.35 29.43 10.53
CA LYS A 240 4.77 30.79 10.19
C LYS A 240 6.27 31.01 10.34
N ASP A 241 6.90 30.31 11.28
CA ASP A 241 8.32 30.45 11.57
C ASP A 241 8.94 29.05 11.84
N PRO A 242 9.93 28.62 11.04
CA PRO A 242 10.46 29.31 9.86
C PRO A 242 9.46 29.34 8.71
N HIS A 243 9.59 30.35 7.83
CA HIS A 243 8.83 30.40 6.57
C HIS A 243 9.12 29.17 5.72
N ILE A 244 8.09 28.53 5.21
CA ILE A 244 8.18 27.36 4.34
C ILE A 244 8.18 27.82 2.88
N ASP A 245 9.27 27.53 2.15
CA ASP A 245 9.38 27.85 0.73
C ASP A 245 8.68 26.80 -0.12
N VAL A 246 8.82 25.51 0.24
CA VAL A 246 8.29 24.37 -0.52
C VAL A 246 7.72 23.32 0.43
N ILE A 247 6.60 22.72 0.06
CA ILE A 247 6.08 21.50 0.68
C ILE A 247 6.18 20.36 -0.33
N LEU A 248 6.72 19.22 0.11
CA LEU A 248 6.72 17.99 -0.67
C LEU A 248 5.68 17.03 -0.15
N SER A 249 4.92 16.43 -1.05
CA SER A 249 3.93 15.40 -0.75
C SER A 249 3.60 14.57 -2.00
N ASP A 250 2.76 13.55 -1.86
CA ASP A 250 2.26 12.78 -2.99
C ASP A 250 1.45 13.68 -3.94
N TYR A 251 1.64 13.51 -5.24
CA TYR A 251 1.11 14.43 -6.24
C TYR A 251 -0.42 14.53 -6.24
N SER A 252 -1.12 13.43 -6.04
CA SER A 252 -2.58 13.42 -5.92
C SER A 252 -3.08 14.29 -4.77
N ILE A 253 -2.37 14.27 -3.64
CA ILE A 253 -2.66 15.11 -2.47
C ILE A 253 -2.43 16.58 -2.82
N ILE A 254 -1.26 16.88 -3.36
CA ILE A 254 -0.89 18.23 -3.78
C ILE A 254 -1.93 18.82 -4.73
N ARG A 255 -2.26 18.10 -5.79
CA ARG A 255 -3.24 18.50 -6.78
C ARG A 255 -4.60 18.81 -6.15
N TYR A 256 -5.07 17.94 -5.25
CA TYR A 256 -6.36 18.14 -4.60
C TYR A 256 -6.34 19.37 -3.68
N VAL A 257 -5.36 19.48 -2.79
CA VAL A 257 -5.35 20.53 -1.77
C VAL A 257 -5.14 21.92 -2.35
N THR A 258 -4.32 22.06 -3.39
CA THR A 258 -4.09 23.36 -4.04
C THR A 258 -5.32 23.87 -4.81
N LYS A 259 -6.12 22.97 -5.36
CA LYS A 259 -7.35 23.35 -6.06
C LYS A 259 -8.56 23.54 -5.16
N ARG A 260 -8.64 22.82 -4.04
CA ARG A 260 -9.85 22.74 -3.23
C ARG A 260 -9.72 23.30 -1.83
N VAL A 261 -8.50 23.50 -1.32
CA VAL A 261 -8.29 23.85 0.09
C VAL A 261 -7.32 25.03 0.24
N TRP A 262 -6.15 24.97 -0.40
CA TRP A 262 -5.05 25.92 -0.19
C TRP A 262 -4.74 26.69 -1.46
N HIS A 263 -5.60 27.64 -1.79
CA HIS A 263 -5.55 28.39 -3.07
C HIS A 263 -4.32 29.28 -3.22
N ASP A 264 -3.65 29.62 -2.10
CA ASP A 264 -2.40 30.42 -2.11
C ASP A 264 -1.17 29.58 -2.43
N TRP A 265 -1.31 28.26 -2.45
CA TRP A 265 -0.27 27.32 -2.79
C TRP A 265 -0.48 26.76 -4.19
N GLN A 266 0.60 26.69 -4.97
CA GLN A 266 0.53 26.22 -6.35
C GLN A 266 1.45 25.02 -6.56
N PRO A 267 1.00 23.99 -7.31
CA PRO A 267 1.86 22.90 -7.72
C PRO A 267 3.01 23.43 -8.57
N LEU A 268 4.22 22.97 -8.27
CA LEU A 268 5.36 23.27 -9.11
C LEU A 268 5.26 22.48 -10.41
N SER A 269 5.51 23.16 -11.50
CA SER A 269 5.46 22.61 -12.85
C SER A 269 6.80 22.81 -13.55
N ARG A 270 7.09 21.96 -14.48
CA ARG A 270 8.19 22.12 -15.40
C ARG A 270 7.87 23.18 -16.44
N ILE A 271 8.88 23.64 -17.19
CA ILE A 271 8.71 24.65 -18.26
C ILE A 271 7.71 24.19 -19.33
N ASP A 272 7.62 22.88 -19.58
CA ASP A 272 6.65 22.30 -20.51
C ASP A 272 5.24 22.19 -19.95
N GLY A 273 5.00 22.71 -18.73
CA GLY A 273 3.71 22.68 -18.04
C GLY A 273 3.38 21.34 -17.36
N ALA A 274 4.23 20.33 -17.52
CA ALA A 274 4.04 19.06 -16.82
C ALA A 274 4.32 19.22 -15.32
N PRO A 275 3.68 18.44 -14.43
CA PRO A 275 3.95 18.46 -13.02
C PRO A 275 5.42 18.17 -12.71
N LEU A 276 5.98 18.88 -11.72
CA LEU A 276 7.28 18.54 -11.18
C LEU A 276 7.14 17.33 -10.27
N MET A 277 7.60 16.18 -10.75
CA MET A 277 7.64 14.93 -10.01
C MET A 277 9.09 14.57 -9.69
N LEU A 278 9.40 14.45 -8.41
CA LEU A 278 10.74 14.08 -7.93
C LEU A 278 10.96 12.57 -7.91
N THR A 279 9.88 11.81 -7.78
CA THR A 279 9.87 10.34 -7.86
C THR A 279 8.63 9.88 -8.61
N THR A 280 8.61 8.62 -8.99
CA THR A 280 7.38 7.89 -9.31
C THR A 280 7.02 7.00 -8.13
N GLY A 281 5.76 6.77 -7.88
CA GLY A 281 5.28 5.94 -6.79
C GLY A 281 3.96 5.26 -7.13
N ASP A 282 3.78 4.07 -6.60
CA ASP A 282 2.56 3.28 -6.75
C ASP A 282 2.00 2.99 -5.36
N LEU A 283 0.71 3.25 -5.16
CA LEU A 283 0.06 3.07 -3.86
C LEU A 283 -0.54 1.67 -3.73
N SER A 284 -0.30 1.04 -2.58
CA SER A 284 -0.66 -0.36 -2.33
C SER A 284 -1.30 -0.56 -0.97
N PHE A 285 -2.04 -1.66 -0.81
CA PHE A 285 -2.37 -2.20 0.51
C PHE A 285 -1.11 -2.76 1.16
N VAL A 286 -1.03 -2.68 2.48
CA VAL A 286 0.09 -3.23 3.25
C VAL A 286 -0.42 -4.25 4.26
N THR A 287 0.25 -5.39 4.35
CA THR A 287 0.01 -6.43 5.35
C THR A 287 1.34 -7.05 5.79
N SER A 288 1.32 -7.97 6.74
CA SER A 288 2.53 -8.70 7.16
C SER A 288 3.06 -9.62 6.05
N GLU A 289 4.38 -9.80 5.98
CA GLU A 289 5.01 -10.82 5.12
C GLU A 289 4.58 -12.24 5.47
N GLU A 290 4.11 -12.47 6.69
CA GLU A 290 3.63 -13.77 7.16
C GLU A 290 2.21 -14.09 6.69
N HIS A 291 1.41 -13.09 6.32
CA HIS A 291 -0.01 -13.21 5.96
C HIS A 291 -0.21 -13.61 4.49
N ARG A 292 0.32 -14.76 4.07
CA ARG A 292 0.39 -15.16 2.65
C ARG A 292 -0.95 -15.28 1.95
N HIS A 293 -1.98 -15.82 2.62
CA HIS A 293 -3.31 -15.95 2.02
C HIS A 293 -3.98 -14.59 1.85
N LEU A 294 -3.83 -13.68 2.82
CA LEU A 294 -4.33 -12.32 2.71
C LEU A 294 -3.60 -11.54 1.60
N GLN A 295 -2.28 -11.72 1.44
CA GLN A 295 -1.49 -11.14 0.34
C GLN A 295 -2.05 -11.56 -1.02
N TRP A 296 -2.26 -12.87 -1.19
CA TRP A 296 -2.83 -13.41 -2.40
C TRP A 296 -4.27 -12.89 -2.64
N PHE A 297 -5.08 -12.84 -1.59
CA PHE A 297 -6.44 -12.29 -1.63
C PHE A 297 -6.43 -10.82 -2.08
N LEU A 298 -5.58 -9.97 -1.48
CA LEU A 298 -5.49 -8.54 -1.80
C LEU A 298 -5.02 -8.32 -3.24
N ASN A 299 -4.04 -9.09 -3.73
CA ASN A 299 -3.63 -9.01 -5.13
C ASN A 299 -4.78 -9.35 -6.09
N ASN A 300 -5.48 -10.45 -5.84
CA ASN A 300 -6.62 -10.84 -6.66
C ASN A 300 -7.75 -9.81 -6.60
N LEU A 301 -7.95 -9.18 -5.44
CA LEU A 301 -8.92 -8.09 -5.32
C LEU A 301 -8.52 -6.92 -6.21
N VAL A 302 -7.27 -6.44 -6.13
CA VAL A 302 -6.79 -5.33 -6.96
C VAL A 302 -6.97 -5.63 -8.44
N PHE A 303 -6.59 -6.83 -8.90
CA PHE A 303 -6.78 -7.22 -10.30
C PHE A 303 -8.26 -7.22 -10.73
N ARG A 304 -9.15 -7.74 -9.89
CA ARG A 304 -10.60 -7.71 -10.18
C ARG A 304 -11.16 -6.29 -10.21
N LEU A 305 -10.71 -5.41 -9.32
CA LEU A 305 -11.11 -4.01 -9.32
C LEU A 305 -10.60 -3.28 -10.57
N GLU A 306 -9.40 -3.63 -11.04
CA GLU A 306 -8.84 -3.09 -12.29
C GLU A 306 -9.61 -3.60 -13.51
N GLU A 307 -9.83 -4.92 -13.64
CA GLU A 307 -10.59 -5.54 -14.74
C GLU A 307 -12.04 -5.03 -14.83
N SER A 308 -12.69 -4.81 -13.69
CA SER A 308 -14.06 -4.27 -13.64
C SER A 308 -14.13 -2.76 -13.94
N GLY A 309 -13.00 -2.08 -14.09
CA GLY A 309 -12.93 -0.63 -14.23
C GLY A 309 -13.21 0.15 -12.94
N ARG A 310 -13.33 -0.54 -11.80
CA ARG A 310 -13.63 0.08 -10.50
C ARG A 310 -12.52 1.04 -10.04
N LEU A 311 -11.24 0.66 -10.17
CA LEU A 311 -10.12 1.54 -9.84
C LEU A 311 -10.09 2.78 -10.73
N GLN A 312 -10.41 2.64 -12.01
CA GLN A 312 -10.51 3.78 -12.93
C GLN A 312 -11.64 4.73 -12.54
N GLN A 313 -12.80 4.21 -12.13
CA GLN A 313 -13.92 5.01 -11.64
C GLN A 313 -13.55 5.79 -10.38
N MET A 314 -12.86 5.14 -9.42
CA MET A 314 -12.37 5.79 -8.19
C MET A 314 -11.34 6.88 -8.53
N ARG A 315 -10.35 6.58 -9.37
CA ARG A 315 -9.36 7.54 -9.84
C ARG A 315 -10.04 8.75 -10.47
N LYS A 316 -10.97 8.52 -11.40
CA LYS A 316 -11.73 9.59 -12.04
C LYS A 316 -12.44 10.47 -11.02
N ARG A 317 -13.21 9.85 -10.12
CA ARG A 317 -14.00 10.56 -9.11
C ARG A 317 -13.13 11.37 -8.15
N TRP A 318 -12.13 10.72 -7.52
CA TRP A 318 -11.40 11.31 -6.41
C TRP A 318 -10.21 12.16 -6.86
N ILE A 319 -9.49 11.75 -7.91
CA ILE A 319 -8.25 12.37 -8.35
C ILE A 319 -8.49 13.34 -9.52
N GLU A 320 -9.21 12.90 -10.58
CA GLU A 320 -9.34 13.70 -11.79
C GLU A 320 -10.43 14.76 -11.68
N GLU A 321 -11.60 14.39 -11.17
CA GLU A 321 -12.74 15.29 -10.94
C GLU A 321 -12.64 16.03 -9.59
N GLU A 322 -11.68 15.64 -8.74
CA GLU A 322 -11.41 16.24 -7.44
C GLU A 322 -12.70 16.34 -6.60
N TYR A 323 -13.40 15.22 -6.51
CA TYR A 323 -14.66 15.15 -5.79
C TYR A 323 -14.53 15.69 -4.35
N ALA A 324 -15.35 16.66 -4.03
CA ALA A 324 -15.43 17.23 -2.68
C ALA A 324 -16.69 16.66 -1.99
N PRO A 325 -16.53 15.80 -0.96
CA PRO A 325 -17.67 15.24 -0.26
C PRO A 325 -18.55 16.34 0.35
N THR A 326 -19.83 16.28 0.03
CA THR A 326 -20.84 17.07 0.71
C THR A 326 -21.16 16.42 2.07
N ARG A 327 -21.86 17.12 2.97
CA ARG A 327 -22.35 16.54 4.23
C ARG A 327 -23.14 15.25 3.98
N ARG A 328 -23.94 15.20 2.93
CA ARG A 328 -24.71 14.00 2.54
C ARG A 328 -23.79 12.85 2.10
N ALA A 329 -22.81 13.13 1.27
CA ALA A 329 -21.85 12.13 0.81
C ALA A 329 -21.01 11.57 1.98
N THR A 330 -20.69 12.42 2.97
CA THR A 330 -19.96 11.98 4.15
C THR A 330 -20.76 11.00 5.01
N THR A 331 -22.09 11.10 5.02
CA THR A 331 -22.95 10.11 5.73
C THR A 331 -22.90 8.72 5.08
N GLU A 332 -22.47 8.62 3.82
CA GLU A 332 -22.24 7.36 3.13
C GLU A 332 -20.89 6.72 3.47
N GLY A 333 -20.00 7.44 4.18
CA GLY A 333 -18.70 6.96 4.64
C GLY A 333 -18.81 5.80 5.64
N LEU A 334 -17.66 5.25 6.04
CA LEU A 334 -17.60 4.23 7.08
C LEU A 334 -17.75 4.87 8.47
N PRO A 335 -18.45 4.21 9.40
CA PRO A 335 -18.55 4.67 10.77
C PRO A 335 -17.21 4.51 11.50
N LEU A 336 -16.92 5.48 12.40
CA LEU A 336 -15.84 5.41 13.36
C LEU A 336 -16.43 5.37 14.77
N GLU A 337 -15.84 4.58 15.65
CA GLU A 337 -16.16 4.65 17.07
C GLU A 337 -15.57 5.93 17.68
N ILE A 338 -16.32 6.62 18.53
CA ILE A 338 -15.90 7.90 19.13
C ILE A 338 -14.57 7.77 19.87
N THR A 339 -14.36 6.63 20.53
CA THR A 339 -13.12 6.33 21.27
C THR A 339 -11.88 6.19 20.38
N GLN A 340 -12.06 6.06 19.07
CA GLN A 340 -10.97 5.89 18.10
C GLN A 340 -10.47 7.19 17.52
N VAL A 341 -11.22 8.30 17.67
CA VAL A 341 -10.79 9.62 17.17
C VAL A 341 -10.06 10.35 18.28
N PRO A 342 -8.72 10.48 18.22
CA PRO A 342 -7.96 11.23 19.22
C PRO A 342 -8.41 12.68 19.26
N GLU A 343 -8.39 13.28 20.44
CA GLU A 343 -8.59 14.73 20.57
C GLU A 343 -7.53 15.47 19.76
N HIS A 344 -7.95 16.47 18.97
CA HIS A 344 -7.06 17.25 18.08
C HIS A 344 -6.27 16.40 17.07
N TYR A 345 -6.89 15.32 16.55
CA TYR A 345 -6.26 14.41 15.59
C TYR A 345 -5.81 15.10 14.29
N ASP A 346 -6.45 16.20 13.91
CA ASP A 346 -6.16 17.03 12.75
C ASP A 346 -5.06 18.08 13.03
N GLN A 347 -4.68 18.27 14.28
CA GLN A 347 -3.60 19.16 14.68
C GLN A 347 -2.27 18.41 14.70
N GLY A 348 -1.24 19.07 14.22
CA GLY A 348 0.10 18.53 14.19
C GLY A 348 1.14 19.60 14.51
N GLN A 349 2.34 19.16 14.84
CA GLN A 349 3.47 20.05 15.07
C GLN A 349 4.52 19.87 13.99
N CYS A 350 5.25 20.94 13.71
CA CYS A 350 6.42 20.91 12.85
C CYS A 350 7.68 21.13 13.67
N ARG A 351 8.77 20.51 13.26
CA ARG A 351 10.10 20.68 13.88
C ARG A 351 11.16 20.78 12.81
N LEU A 352 12.15 21.65 13.02
CA LEU A 352 13.38 21.60 12.22
C LEU A 352 14.05 20.24 12.48
N SER A 353 14.48 19.59 11.42
CA SER A 353 15.21 18.34 11.54
C SER A 353 16.66 18.66 11.91
N ASP A 354 17.08 18.26 13.10
CA ASP A 354 18.48 18.33 13.53
C ASP A 354 19.32 17.18 12.97
N GLU A 355 18.70 16.23 12.28
CA GLU A 355 19.36 15.08 11.68
C GLU A 355 19.96 15.48 10.31
N ARG A 356 21.28 15.64 10.28
CA ARG A 356 22.09 15.72 9.06
C ARG A 356 22.59 14.35 8.64
#